data_fca0bbbf9ccdc5bdb69842986ce47ba2
#
_entry.id   fca0bbbf9ccdc5bdb69842986ce47ba2
#
_cell.length_a   1.000
_cell.length_b   1.000
_cell.length_c   1.000
_cell.angle_alpha   90.00
_cell.angle_beta   90.00
_cell.angle_gamma   90.00
#
_symmetry.space_group_name_H-M   'P 1'
#
loop_
_entity.id
_entity.type
_entity.pdbx_description
1 polymer ?
#
loop_
_entity_poly.entity_id
_entity_poly.type
_entity_poly.pdbx_seq_one_letter_code
_entity_poly.pdbx_strand_id
1 'polypeptide(L)'
;GAVDFLTTDITKSYRETDGGICEVNAGPGLRMHIAPSEGTPRDVGGAIMDMLFPPGTQARVPIAALTGTNGKTTCSRMLAHILKMAGHVVGQTSTDAVVIDGNVTVKGDMTGPVSAKMVLRDPSVDVAVLETARGGIVRSGLGFNFCDVGAVLNVTSDHLGLGGVDTIDGLARVKRVIAEVTRGTVVL
;
A
#
# COMPACT_ATOMS: atom_id res chain seq x y z
N GLY A 1 -15.83 8.19 -11.12
CA GLY A 1 -16.04 8.98 -12.32
C GLY A 1 -16.89 10.22 -12.06
N ALA A 2 -16.92 11.15 -12.99
CA ALA A 2 -17.82 12.27 -12.98
C ALA A 2 -18.61 12.35 -14.29
N VAL A 3 -19.74 13.02 -14.24
CA VAL A 3 -20.63 13.19 -15.38
C VAL A 3 -20.76 14.68 -15.67
N ASP A 4 -20.46 15.08 -16.88
CA ASP A 4 -20.72 16.43 -17.36
C ASP A 4 -22.13 16.47 -17.93
N PHE A 5 -22.95 17.32 -17.30
CA PHE A 5 -24.38 17.36 -17.56
C PHE A 5 -24.83 18.77 -17.95
N LEU A 6 -25.53 18.90 -19.08
CA LEU A 6 -26.13 20.13 -19.52
C LEU A 6 -27.61 20.15 -19.14
N THR A 7 -28.02 21.27 -18.54
CA THR A 7 -29.43 21.52 -18.22
C THR A 7 -29.69 23.01 -18.16
N THR A 8 -30.89 23.42 -18.40
CA THR A 8 -31.34 24.82 -18.24
C THR A 8 -31.62 25.15 -16.79
N ASP A 9 -31.93 24.16 -15.95
CA ASP A 9 -32.21 24.32 -14.54
C ASP A 9 -31.82 23.04 -13.75
N ILE A 10 -30.73 23.12 -12.97
CA ILE A 10 -30.21 21.97 -12.17
C ILE A 10 -31.13 21.59 -11.01
N THR A 11 -32.08 22.46 -10.63
CA THR A 11 -33.03 22.17 -9.54
C THR A 11 -34.21 21.33 -9.96
N LYS A 12 -34.39 21.13 -11.26
CA LYS A 12 -35.44 20.32 -11.86
C LYS A 12 -34.92 18.98 -12.40
N SER A 13 -35.83 18.04 -12.56
CA SER A 13 -35.49 16.77 -13.24
C SER A 13 -35.02 17.03 -14.67
N TYR A 14 -34.00 16.29 -15.12
CA TYR A 14 -33.53 16.33 -16.49
C TYR A 14 -34.65 16.02 -17.52
N ARG A 15 -35.70 15.28 -17.11
CA ARG A 15 -36.86 14.96 -17.94
C ARG A 15 -37.77 16.16 -18.19
N GLU A 16 -37.67 17.19 -17.34
CA GLU A 16 -38.45 18.45 -17.47
C GLU A 16 -37.68 19.54 -18.17
N THR A 17 -36.33 19.43 -18.22
CA THR A 17 -35.43 20.46 -18.73
C THR A 17 -34.73 20.07 -20.02
N ASP A 18 -35.08 18.90 -20.59
CA ASP A 18 -34.36 18.30 -21.73
C ASP A 18 -32.84 18.21 -21.50
N GLY A 19 -32.44 18.02 -20.24
CA GLY A 19 -31.05 17.90 -19.86
C GLY A 19 -30.41 16.62 -20.39
N GLY A 20 -29.11 16.69 -20.72
CA GLY A 20 -28.37 15.56 -21.29
C GLY A 20 -26.95 15.42 -20.73
N ILE A 21 -26.48 14.20 -20.72
CA ILE A 21 -25.09 13.88 -20.41
C ILE A 21 -24.23 14.18 -21.64
N CYS A 22 -23.19 15.00 -21.47
CA CYS A 22 -22.24 15.33 -22.53
C CYS A 22 -21.03 14.42 -22.49
N GLU A 23 -20.55 14.13 -21.30
CA GLU A 23 -19.31 13.36 -21.11
C GLU A 23 -19.34 12.59 -19.78
N VAL A 24 -18.65 11.45 -19.77
CA VAL A 24 -18.40 10.66 -18.55
C VAL A 24 -16.88 10.50 -18.38
N ASN A 25 -16.35 11.05 -17.30
CA ASN A 25 -14.92 11.07 -17.02
C ASN A 25 -14.55 10.01 -15.96
N ALA A 26 -13.65 9.10 -16.28
CA ALA A 26 -13.15 8.08 -15.33
C ALA A 26 -12.27 8.68 -14.22
N GLY A 27 -11.51 9.73 -14.53
CA GLY A 27 -10.61 10.42 -13.62
C GLY A 27 -10.84 11.94 -13.64
N PRO A 28 -11.95 12.44 -13.05
CA PRO A 28 -12.28 13.87 -13.13
C PRO A 28 -11.31 14.72 -12.34
N GLY A 29 -11.04 15.93 -12.84
CA GLY A 29 -10.39 16.97 -12.05
C GLY A 29 -11.32 17.47 -10.93
N LEU A 30 -10.76 17.76 -9.77
CA LEU A 30 -11.54 18.29 -8.63
C LEU A 30 -11.31 19.79 -8.41
N ARG A 31 -10.33 20.38 -9.10
CA ARG A 31 -9.91 21.78 -8.88
C ARG A 31 -11.05 22.77 -9.03
N MET A 32 -11.91 22.60 -10.05
CA MET A 32 -13.03 23.53 -10.32
C MET A 32 -14.06 23.55 -9.18
N HIS A 33 -14.12 22.53 -8.37
CA HIS A 33 -14.99 22.47 -7.19
C HIS A 33 -14.32 23.03 -5.94
N ILE A 34 -13.02 22.71 -5.75
CA ILE A 34 -12.25 23.08 -4.55
C ILE A 34 -11.80 24.54 -4.62
N ALA A 35 -11.42 25.02 -5.81
CA ALA A 35 -10.95 26.37 -6.06
C ALA A 35 -11.57 26.92 -7.36
N PRO A 36 -12.88 27.20 -7.37
CA PRO A 36 -13.57 27.77 -8.53
C PRO A 36 -13.08 29.20 -8.80
N SER A 37 -13.13 29.61 -10.06
CA SER A 37 -12.83 31.00 -10.44
C SER A 37 -13.90 31.97 -9.92
N GLU A 38 -15.15 31.52 -9.85
CA GLU A 38 -16.30 32.24 -9.32
C GLU A 38 -17.17 31.26 -8.49
N GLY A 39 -17.84 31.77 -7.46
CA GLY A 39 -18.72 30.98 -6.60
C GLY A 39 -18.05 30.47 -5.34
N THR A 40 -18.76 29.64 -4.59
CA THR A 40 -18.32 29.13 -3.29
C THR A 40 -17.55 27.77 -3.48
N PRO A 41 -16.31 27.66 -2.95
CA PRO A 41 -15.59 26.40 -2.91
C PRO A 41 -16.39 25.28 -2.22
N ARG A 42 -16.28 24.06 -2.74
CA ARG A 42 -16.90 22.87 -2.18
C ARG A 42 -15.86 21.77 -1.98
N ASP A 43 -15.81 21.20 -0.80
CA ASP A 43 -14.91 20.08 -0.49
C ASP A 43 -15.48 18.76 -1.02
N VAL A 44 -15.42 18.59 -2.33
CA VAL A 44 -15.80 17.32 -2.97
C VAL A 44 -14.81 16.20 -2.68
N GLY A 45 -13.54 16.55 -2.37
CA GLY A 45 -12.52 15.59 -1.99
C GLY A 45 -12.85 14.94 -0.64
N GLY A 46 -13.20 15.74 0.36
CA GLY A 46 -13.67 15.25 1.66
C GLY A 46 -14.89 14.34 1.53
N ALA A 47 -15.91 14.76 0.77
CA ALA A 47 -17.10 13.94 0.54
C ALA A 47 -16.78 12.58 -0.12
N ILE A 48 -15.83 12.53 -1.06
CA ILE A 48 -15.35 11.27 -1.66
C ILE A 48 -14.64 10.41 -0.60
N MET A 49 -13.78 11.02 0.23
CA MET A 49 -13.08 10.29 1.29
C MET A 49 -14.03 9.73 2.34
N ASP A 50 -15.04 10.50 2.77
CA ASP A 50 -16.07 10.05 3.72
C ASP A 50 -16.92 8.91 3.15
N MET A 51 -17.17 8.93 1.84
CA MET A 51 -17.86 7.83 1.15
C MET A 51 -17.02 6.56 1.08
N LEU A 52 -15.72 6.68 0.79
CA LEU A 52 -14.79 5.54 0.68
C LEU A 52 -14.38 4.99 2.04
N PHE A 53 -14.26 5.85 3.03
CA PHE A 53 -13.83 5.53 4.39
C PHE A 53 -14.82 6.12 5.41
N PRO A 54 -16.02 5.55 5.58
CA PRO A 54 -16.97 6.01 6.56
C PRO A 54 -16.34 6.06 7.98
N PRO A 55 -16.83 6.93 8.88
CA PRO A 55 -16.36 6.99 10.25
C PRO A 55 -16.28 5.61 10.91
N GLY A 56 -15.13 5.26 11.50
CA GLY A 56 -14.89 3.95 12.11
C GLY A 56 -14.37 2.87 11.14
N THR A 57 -14.28 3.14 9.84
CA THR A 57 -13.65 2.23 8.89
C THR A 57 -12.12 2.26 9.06
N GLN A 58 -11.52 1.09 9.10
CA GLN A 58 -10.06 0.97 9.09
C GLN A 58 -9.51 1.31 7.70
N ALA A 59 -8.98 2.53 7.56
CA ALA A 59 -8.43 3.02 6.28
C ALA A 59 -7.03 2.48 5.96
N ARG A 60 -6.48 1.63 6.81
CA ARG A 60 -5.11 1.12 6.70
C ARG A 60 -5.01 -0.31 7.20
N VAL A 61 -4.33 -1.15 6.43
CA VAL A 61 -4.00 -2.53 6.84
C VAL A 61 -2.81 -2.50 7.80
N PRO A 62 -2.82 -3.25 8.90
CA PRO A 62 -1.63 -3.49 9.71
C PRO A 62 -0.52 -4.15 8.87
N ILE A 63 0.72 -3.69 9.07
CA ILE A 63 1.88 -4.15 8.30
C ILE A 63 2.92 -4.76 9.24
N ALA A 64 3.29 -6.00 8.99
CA ALA A 64 4.50 -6.62 9.50
C ALA A 64 5.56 -6.65 8.38
N ALA A 65 6.66 -5.92 8.54
CA ALA A 65 7.76 -5.86 7.58
C ALA A 65 8.98 -6.62 8.10
N LEU A 66 9.50 -7.56 7.30
CA LEU A 66 10.62 -8.40 7.70
C LEU A 66 11.82 -8.19 6.77
N THR A 67 12.99 -7.97 7.36
CA THR A 67 14.26 -7.96 6.64
C THR A 67 15.30 -8.81 7.35
N GLY A 68 16.42 -9.04 6.71
CA GLY A 68 17.53 -9.82 7.23
C GLY A 68 18.40 -10.33 6.09
N THR A 69 19.53 -10.91 6.40
CA THR A 69 20.33 -11.62 5.39
C THR A 69 19.66 -12.96 5.08
N ASN A 70 19.37 -13.76 6.10
CA ASN A 70 18.76 -15.07 5.99
C ASN A 70 17.45 -15.16 6.78
N GLY A 71 16.60 -16.12 6.43
CA GLY A 71 15.37 -16.47 7.15
C GLY A 71 14.15 -15.60 6.81
N LYS A 72 14.26 -14.55 6.02
CA LYS A 72 13.16 -13.66 5.66
C LYS A 72 11.93 -14.41 5.13
N THR A 73 12.10 -15.20 4.09
CA THR A 73 11.01 -15.95 3.43
C THR A 73 10.39 -16.96 4.39
N THR A 74 11.21 -17.65 5.18
CA THR A 74 10.71 -18.61 6.17
C THR A 74 9.88 -17.92 7.24
N CYS A 75 10.39 -16.86 7.85
CA CYS A 75 9.67 -16.11 8.89
C CYS A 75 8.40 -15.44 8.35
N SER A 76 8.46 -14.86 7.14
CA SER A 76 7.28 -14.24 6.54
C SER A 76 6.17 -15.26 6.25
N ARG A 77 6.53 -16.46 5.76
CA ARG A 77 5.58 -17.54 5.52
C ARG A 77 5.00 -18.10 6.82
N MET A 78 5.82 -18.28 7.85
CA MET A 78 5.36 -18.72 9.16
C MET A 78 4.37 -17.72 9.77
N LEU A 79 4.71 -16.42 9.76
CA LEU A 79 3.83 -15.37 10.27
C LEU A 79 2.52 -15.29 9.48
N ALA A 80 2.61 -15.33 8.14
CA ALA A 80 1.42 -15.32 7.29
C ALA A 80 0.52 -16.53 7.56
N HIS A 81 1.10 -17.71 7.77
CA HIS A 81 0.35 -18.90 8.12
C HIS A 81 -0.35 -18.77 9.48
N ILE A 82 0.37 -18.29 10.51
CA ILE A 82 -0.20 -18.07 11.85
C ILE A 82 -1.39 -17.10 11.79
N LEU A 83 -1.24 -15.97 11.10
CA LEU A 83 -2.30 -14.97 10.95
C LEU A 83 -3.49 -15.51 10.16
N LYS A 84 -3.25 -16.31 9.11
CA LYS A 84 -4.31 -16.99 8.37
C LYS A 84 -5.06 -17.99 9.25
N MET A 85 -4.36 -18.76 10.07
CA MET A 85 -4.98 -19.70 11.02
C MET A 85 -5.78 -18.95 12.12
N ALA A 86 -5.43 -17.71 12.40
CA ALA A 86 -6.19 -16.82 13.28
C ALA A 86 -7.44 -16.20 12.61
N GLY A 87 -7.67 -16.49 11.32
CA GLY A 87 -8.87 -16.06 10.59
C GLY A 87 -8.71 -14.77 9.78
N HIS A 88 -7.47 -14.27 9.62
CA HIS A 88 -7.22 -13.07 8.81
C HIS A 88 -7.00 -13.39 7.33
N VAL A 89 -7.47 -12.52 6.47
CA VAL A 89 -7.07 -12.51 5.05
C VAL A 89 -5.70 -11.86 4.93
N VAL A 90 -4.68 -12.68 4.71
CA VAL A 90 -3.29 -12.23 4.72
C VAL A 90 -2.80 -11.93 3.31
N GLY A 91 -2.28 -10.72 3.11
CA GLY A 91 -1.47 -10.37 1.96
C GLY A 91 0.01 -10.54 2.27
N GLN A 92 0.73 -11.31 1.46
CA GLN A 92 2.14 -11.63 1.69
C GLN A 92 2.99 -11.34 0.45
N THR A 93 4.19 -10.79 0.67
CA THR A 93 5.24 -10.74 -0.35
C THR A 93 6.45 -11.59 0.06
N SER A 94 7.09 -12.22 -0.92
CA SER A 94 8.31 -13.00 -0.72
C SER A 94 9.21 -13.00 -1.96
N THR A 95 10.39 -13.63 -1.86
CA THR A 95 11.27 -13.87 -3.02
C THR A 95 10.64 -14.75 -4.10
N ASP A 96 9.53 -15.43 -3.82
CA ASP A 96 8.90 -16.35 -4.77
C ASP A 96 7.60 -15.82 -5.36
N ALA A 97 6.85 -15.02 -4.59
CA ALA A 97 5.50 -14.61 -5.00
C ALA A 97 4.91 -13.46 -4.18
N VAL A 98 3.85 -12.86 -4.73
CA VAL A 98 2.75 -12.22 -3.99
C VAL A 98 1.66 -13.27 -3.76
N VAL A 99 1.21 -13.40 -2.52
CA VAL A 99 0.16 -14.34 -2.11
C VAL A 99 -0.94 -13.57 -1.37
N ILE A 100 -2.19 -13.74 -1.78
CA ILE A 100 -3.37 -13.19 -1.12
C ILE A 100 -4.24 -14.35 -0.65
N ASP A 101 -4.52 -14.39 0.64
CA ASP A 101 -5.29 -15.48 1.29
C ASP A 101 -4.82 -16.89 0.92
N GLY A 102 -3.51 -17.09 0.80
CA GLY A 102 -2.91 -18.37 0.42
C GLY A 102 -2.92 -18.66 -1.09
N ASN A 103 -3.51 -17.80 -1.91
CA ASN A 103 -3.52 -17.93 -3.35
C ASN A 103 -2.37 -17.12 -3.98
N VAL A 104 -1.57 -17.76 -4.83
CA VAL A 104 -0.48 -17.10 -5.56
C VAL A 104 -1.06 -16.18 -6.62
N THR A 105 -0.86 -14.87 -6.46
CA THR A 105 -1.35 -13.85 -7.41
C THR A 105 -0.29 -13.53 -8.47
N VAL A 106 0.97 -13.38 -8.06
CA VAL A 106 2.09 -13.10 -8.97
C VAL A 106 3.30 -13.91 -8.52
N LYS A 107 3.97 -14.58 -9.46
CA LYS A 107 5.22 -15.33 -9.20
C LYS A 107 6.44 -14.48 -9.53
N GLY A 108 7.52 -14.65 -8.76
CA GLY A 108 8.81 -14.02 -8.95
C GLY A 108 9.34 -13.36 -7.68
N ASP A 109 10.47 -12.69 -7.77
CA ASP A 109 11.03 -11.91 -6.64
C ASP A 109 10.16 -10.68 -6.37
N MET A 110 9.34 -10.81 -5.33
CA MET A 110 8.34 -9.83 -4.92
C MET A 110 8.71 -9.14 -3.60
N THR A 111 10.01 -8.89 -3.36
CA THR A 111 10.52 -8.26 -2.13
C THR A 111 10.68 -6.74 -2.22
N GLY A 112 10.15 -6.13 -3.27
CA GLY A 112 10.28 -4.70 -3.55
C GLY A 112 9.01 -3.88 -3.29
N PRO A 113 9.07 -2.54 -3.50
CA PRO A 113 7.96 -1.64 -3.21
C PRO A 113 6.73 -1.83 -4.10
N VAL A 114 6.91 -2.34 -5.32
CA VAL A 114 5.79 -2.58 -6.24
C VAL A 114 4.88 -3.68 -5.69
N SER A 115 5.46 -4.80 -5.30
CA SER A 115 4.74 -5.93 -4.72
C SER A 115 4.11 -5.60 -3.36
N ALA A 116 4.80 -4.80 -2.53
CA ALA A 116 4.21 -4.28 -1.29
C ALA A 116 2.94 -3.45 -1.59
N LYS A 117 2.99 -2.56 -2.58
CA LYS A 117 1.82 -1.77 -3.02
C LYS A 117 0.70 -2.64 -3.61
N MET A 118 1.01 -3.76 -4.27
CA MET A 118 -0.01 -4.69 -4.76
C MET A 118 -0.80 -5.27 -3.59
N VAL A 119 -0.12 -5.76 -2.56
CA VAL A 119 -0.75 -6.27 -1.33
C VAL A 119 -1.57 -5.19 -0.63
N LEU A 120 -0.99 -3.99 -0.42
CA LEU A 120 -1.63 -2.91 0.33
C LEU A 120 -2.82 -2.25 -0.38
N ARG A 121 -2.99 -2.49 -1.68
CA ARG A 121 -4.13 -2.00 -2.48
C ARG A 121 -5.24 -3.03 -2.65
N ASP A 122 -5.00 -4.26 -2.25
CA ASP A 122 -6.02 -5.31 -2.35
C ASP A 122 -7.06 -5.10 -1.24
N PRO A 123 -8.33 -4.85 -1.58
CA PRO A 123 -9.36 -4.52 -0.61
C PRO A 123 -9.78 -5.70 0.27
N SER A 124 -9.37 -6.91 -0.07
CA SER A 124 -9.67 -8.11 0.72
C SER A 124 -8.67 -8.34 1.86
N VAL A 125 -7.50 -7.69 1.83
CA VAL A 125 -6.42 -7.93 2.79
C VAL A 125 -6.70 -7.27 4.14
N ASP A 126 -6.69 -8.06 5.21
CA ASP A 126 -6.84 -7.60 6.60
C ASP A 126 -5.50 -7.25 7.24
N VAL A 127 -4.42 -7.96 6.84
CA VAL A 127 -3.07 -7.79 7.37
C VAL A 127 -2.02 -8.09 6.31
N ALA A 128 -0.97 -7.28 6.24
CA ALA A 128 0.12 -7.43 5.29
C ALA A 128 1.38 -7.96 5.97
N VAL A 129 1.99 -9.01 5.41
CA VAL A 129 3.29 -9.56 5.81
C VAL A 129 4.27 -9.35 4.65
N LEU A 130 5.16 -8.38 4.79
CA LEU A 130 5.99 -7.89 3.70
C LEU A 130 7.46 -8.28 3.91
N GLU A 131 7.96 -9.21 3.09
CA GLU A 131 9.38 -9.46 2.98
C GLU A 131 10.06 -8.30 2.24
N THR A 132 11.08 -7.70 2.84
CA THR A 132 11.84 -6.59 2.27
C THR A 132 13.30 -6.97 2.11
N ALA A 133 13.74 -7.08 0.86
CA ALA A 133 15.14 -7.36 0.55
C ALA A 133 15.95 -6.07 0.39
N ARG A 134 17.24 -6.14 0.70
CA ARG A 134 18.20 -5.04 0.51
C ARG A 134 18.09 -4.39 -0.86
N GLY A 135 18.04 -5.21 -1.92
CA GLY A 135 18.01 -4.71 -3.29
C GLY A 135 16.80 -3.83 -3.59
N GLY A 136 15.63 -4.16 -3.03
CA GLY A 136 14.43 -3.34 -3.11
C GLY A 136 14.60 -2.02 -2.36
N ILE A 137 15.06 -2.08 -1.11
CA ILE A 137 15.28 -0.90 -0.25
C ILE A 137 16.23 0.10 -0.92
N VAL A 138 17.39 -0.36 -1.40
CA VAL A 138 18.43 0.53 -1.98
C VAL A 138 17.99 1.15 -3.30
N ARG A 139 17.31 0.38 -4.17
CA ARG A 139 16.96 0.84 -5.52
C ARG A 139 15.69 1.69 -5.56
N SER A 140 14.71 1.38 -4.72
CA SER A 140 13.36 1.90 -4.87
C SER A 140 12.67 2.23 -3.56
N GLY A 141 13.34 2.07 -2.43
CA GLY A 141 12.79 2.30 -1.10
C GLY A 141 11.74 1.27 -0.69
N LEU A 142 10.85 1.69 0.20
CA LEU A 142 9.75 0.88 0.73
C LEU A 142 8.44 1.22 0.00
N GLY A 143 7.54 0.27 -0.12
CA GLY A 143 6.20 0.48 -0.67
C GLY A 143 5.20 1.09 0.32
N PHE A 144 5.65 1.46 1.52
CA PHE A 144 4.86 1.99 2.64
C PHE A 144 5.68 3.03 3.40
N ASN A 145 5.00 3.93 4.12
CA ASN A 145 5.65 4.99 4.91
C ASN A 145 6.04 4.53 6.31
N PHE A 146 5.29 3.59 6.90
CA PHE A 146 5.55 3.00 8.22
C PHE A 146 4.90 1.62 8.32
N CYS A 147 5.39 0.79 9.24
CA CYS A 147 4.82 -0.51 9.59
C CYS A 147 4.52 -0.57 11.09
N ASP A 148 3.69 -1.53 11.48
CA ASP A 148 3.28 -1.73 12.87
C ASP A 148 4.26 -2.65 13.60
N VAL A 149 4.77 -3.65 12.90
CA VAL A 149 5.81 -4.56 13.38
C VAL A 149 6.94 -4.60 12.36
N GLY A 150 8.15 -4.32 12.81
CA GLY A 150 9.37 -4.42 12.00
C GLY A 150 10.29 -5.47 12.56
N ALA A 151 10.75 -6.43 11.75
CA ALA A 151 11.70 -7.44 12.16
C ALA A 151 12.99 -7.35 11.35
N VAL A 152 14.14 -7.29 12.04
CA VAL A 152 15.46 -7.40 11.46
C VAL A 152 16.09 -8.69 11.99
N LEU A 153 15.97 -9.78 11.23
CA LEU A 153 16.29 -11.13 11.69
C LEU A 153 17.79 -11.34 11.94
N ASN A 154 18.62 -10.87 11.04
CA ASN A 154 20.08 -10.97 11.16
C ASN A 154 20.77 -10.11 10.09
N VAL A 155 22.06 -9.81 10.32
CA VAL A 155 22.95 -9.18 9.36
C VAL A 155 24.25 -9.96 9.32
N THR A 156 24.55 -10.60 8.19
CA THR A 156 25.78 -11.35 7.96
C THR A 156 26.46 -10.88 6.68
N SER A 157 27.67 -11.34 6.42
CA SER A 157 28.51 -10.92 5.29
C SER A 157 28.02 -11.35 3.91
N ASP A 158 26.87 -12.03 3.83
CA ASP A 158 26.31 -12.48 2.56
C ASP A 158 25.81 -11.29 1.72
N HIS A 159 26.01 -11.35 0.42
CA HIS A 159 25.65 -10.29 -0.54
C HIS A 159 26.42 -8.95 -0.41
N LEU A 160 27.59 -8.91 0.18
CA LEU A 160 28.48 -7.73 0.13
C LEU A 160 28.96 -7.47 -1.30
N GLY A 161 29.35 -6.22 -1.61
CA GLY A 161 29.87 -5.81 -2.92
C GLY A 161 28.79 -5.52 -3.98
N LEU A 162 27.51 -5.64 -3.66
CA LEU A 162 26.43 -5.37 -4.59
C LEU A 162 25.72 -4.05 -4.25
N GLY A 163 25.55 -3.16 -5.25
CA GLY A 163 24.80 -1.91 -5.11
C GLY A 163 25.42 -0.90 -4.15
N GLY A 164 26.77 -0.87 -4.04
CA GLY A 164 27.50 0.08 -3.21
C GLY A 164 27.47 -0.23 -1.70
N VAL A 165 27.12 -1.44 -1.31
CA VAL A 165 27.10 -1.90 0.09
C VAL A 165 28.20 -2.94 0.27
N ASP A 166 29.38 -2.50 0.71
CA ASP A 166 30.60 -3.31 0.74
C ASP A 166 30.96 -3.81 2.15
N THR A 167 30.27 -3.34 3.17
CA THR A 167 30.54 -3.68 4.57
C THR A 167 29.29 -4.19 5.30
N ILE A 168 29.51 -4.97 6.35
CA ILE A 168 28.43 -5.43 7.25
C ILE A 168 27.71 -4.23 7.88
N ASP A 169 28.45 -3.21 8.29
CA ASP A 169 27.85 -1.98 8.84
C ASP A 169 26.98 -1.24 7.82
N GLY A 170 27.43 -1.17 6.56
CA GLY A 170 26.65 -0.63 5.46
C GLY A 170 25.35 -1.42 5.25
N LEU A 171 25.44 -2.75 5.29
CA LEU A 171 24.29 -3.64 5.17
C LEU A 171 23.33 -3.48 6.37
N ALA A 172 23.86 -3.37 7.58
CA ALA A 172 23.08 -3.10 8.79
C ALA A 172 22.33 -1.77 8.69
N ARG A 173 22.97 -0.69 8.20
CA ARG A 173 22.33 0.61 7.98
C ARG A 173 21.15 0.51 6.99
N VAL A 174 21.30 -0.23 5.90
CA VAL A 174 20.22 -0.43 4.93
C VAL A 174 19.04 -1.17 5.58
N LYS A 175 19.31 -2.23 6.35
CA LYS A 175 18.25 -3.03 7.00
C LYS A 175 17.60 -2.28 8.17
N ARG A 176 18.33 -1.41 8.85
CA ARG A 176 17.85 -0.58 9.96
C ARG A 176 16.65 0.29 9.56
N VAL A 177 16.50 0.63 8.28
CA VAL A 177 15.35 1.38 7.77
C VAL A 177 14.02 0.74 8.18
N ILE A 178 13.93 -0.60 8.25
CA ILE A 178 12.72 -1.28 8.71
C ILE A 178 12.42 -0.95 10.19
N ALA A 179 13.44 -0.94 11.04
CA ALA A 179 13.27 -0.52 12.44
C ALA A 179 12.89 0.97 12.56
N GLU A 180 13.49 1.83 11.74
CA GLU A 180 13.24 3.28 11.75
C GLU A 180 11.82 3.66 11.32
N VAL A 181 11.23 2.91 10.38
CA VAL A 181 9.84 3.15 9.94
C VAL A 181 8.80 2.39 10.77
N THR A 182 9.21 1.64 11.79
CA THR A 182 8.30 0.91 12.66
C THR A 182 7.72 1.84 13.73
N ARG A 183 6.40 1.90 13.84
CA ARG A 183 5.69 2.69 14.85
C ARG A 183 5.23 1.90 16.06
N GLY A 184 5.17 0.59 15.94
CA GLY A 184 4.79 -0.33 17.01
C GLY A 184 5.99 -1.08 17.58
N THR A 185 6.09 -2.38 17.33
CA THR A 185 7.12 -3.27 17.90
C THR A 185 8.24 -3.53 16.92
N VAL A 186 9.48 -3.33 17.35
CA VAL A 186 10.69 -3.76 16.63
C VAL A 186 11.20 -5.07 17.24
N VAL A 187 11.47 -6.05 16.38
CA VAL A 187 12.07 -7.34 16.72
C VAL A 187 13.48 -7.39 16.10
N LEU A 188 14.50 -7.64 16.94
CA LEU A 188 15.91 -7.72 16.55
C LEU A 188 16.47 -9.10 16.88
#